data_cb7a94dd5d493c32d56155b1bd449112
#
_entry.id   cb7a94dd5d493c32d56155b1bd449112
#
_cell.length_a   1.000
_cell.length_b   1.000
_cell.length_c   1.000
_cell.angle_alpha   90.00
_cell.angle_beta   90.00
_cell.angle_gamma   90.00
#
_symmetry.space_group_name_H-M   'P 1'
#
loop_
_entity.id
_entity.type
_entity.pdbx_description
1 polymer ?
#
loop_
_entity_poly.entity_id
_entity_poly.type
_entity_poly.pdbx_seq_one_letter_code
_entity_poly.pdbx_strand_id
1 'polypeptide(L)'
;MSRNMGISVLTAAVSLMAVLSCTDGREQSGTSSGERFMAVEERIEIENAGGPFAINVKANFDFKVESQDEWIVYDKVEGDKVWFSAEANENTDNRIGKVRFTDPSDKYFYKEVRVSQEGDPSYLFSLSIVDKKATAETKALYANLWDIAARGFMFGHHDDLWYGRYWYNEPGKSDTKSVCGDYPGVFSVDMGPIMDDRYNNSENAIRRRVIIEAYDRGEVITMCCHLNNPHTGGDSWDNSSNKVVSSILTEGHATRTKYLQWLDRCADFANNLKGSDGKLIPIIFRPYHEHTQTWSWWGSKCTTEQEFISFWRFTVEYLRDVKQVRNFIYAISSQMDEVYSDAKGRLTYRWPGDDYVDFIGMDCYHYNWKGAFKSNLDAMSELSQEKKKPCGVTETGPEGFDWTDYWTNHILECAKGQRVSMIVMWRNKYVSNESDRHFYSVYPGHPSEDNFRDMYDDPSTFFSKDLPDMYTMSANYQVK
;
A
#
# COMPACT_ATOMS: atom_id res chain seq x y z
N MET A 1 18.20 32.65 50.32
CA MET A 1 19.19 32.37 49.23
C MET A 1 18.43 31.71 48.09
N SER A 2 18.06 32.53 47.14
CA SER A 2 17.31 32.13 45.93
C SER A 2 18.29 31.60 44.88
N ARG A 3 17.99 30.48 44.27
CA ARG A 3 18.61 30.05 43.03
C ARG A 3 17.55 29.95 41.93
N ASN A 4 17.62 30.90 41.02
CA ASN A 4 16.95 30.84 39.74
C ASN A 4 17.55 29.72 38.89
N MET A 5 16.72 28.81 38.37
CA MET A 5 17.08 27.94 37.24
C MET A 5 16.39 28.51 36.01
N GLY A 6 17.22 29.02 35.09
CA GLY A 6 16.77 29.47 33.81
C GLY A 6 16.47 28.26 32.88
N ILE A 7 15.32 28.30 32.27
CA ILE A 7 14.92 27.37 31.20
C ILE A 7 15.53 27.90 29.92
N SER A 8 16.45 27.10 29.34
CA SER A 8 17.01 27.34 28.01
C SER A 8 16.06 26.75 26.98
N VAL A 9 15.41 27.61 26.21
CA VAL A 9 14.65 27.22 25.04
C VAL A 9 15.64 26.93 23.91
N LEU A 10 15.75 25.68 23.52
CA LEU A 10 16.50 25.25 22.32
C LEU A 10 15.58 25.38 21.13
N THR A 11 15.77 26.43 20.35
CA THR A 11 15.16 26.58 19.02
C THR A 11 15.90 25.66 18.06
N ALA A 12 15.29 24.58 17.65
CA ALA A 12 15.78 23.75 16.53
C ALA A 12 15.43 24.44 15.22
N ALA A 13 16.43 24.96 14.53
CA ALA A 13 16.29 25.43 13.17
C ALA A 13 16.28 24.22 12.24
N VAL A 14 15.14 23.94 11.61
CA VAL A 14 15.04 22.98 10.52
C VAL A 14 15.59 23.65 9.26
N SER A 15 16.72 23.13 8.78
CA SER A 15 17.31 23.56 7.50
C SER A 15 16.52 22.93 6.35
N LEU A 16 15.83 23.77 5.62
CA LEU A 16 15.19 23.42 4.34
C LEU A 16 16.31 23.29 3.29
N MET A 17 16.65 22.09 2.87
CA MET A 17 17.46 21.86 1.68
C MET A 17 16.55 21.75 0.46
N ALA A 18 16.43 22.84 -0.29
CA ALA A 18 15.89 22.81 -1.62
C ALA A 18 16.96 22.25 -2.58
N VAL A 19 16.71 21.09 -3.15
CA VAL A 19 17.54 20.55 -4.24
C VAL A 19 17.09 21.20 -5.53
N LEU A 20 17.86 22.20 -6.00
CA LEU A 20 17.75 22.76 -7.33
C LEU A 20 18.54 21.86 -8.30
N SER A 21 17.84 21.15 -9.15
CA SER A 21 18.44 20.52 -10.32
C SER A 21 18.72 21.57 -11.37
N CYS A 22 19.99 21.87 -11.60
CA CYS A 22 20.44 22.75 -12.70
C CYS A 22 20.62 21.88 -13.96
N THR A 23 19.82 22.15 -14.98
CA THR A 23 20.15 21.75 -16.34
C THR A 23 20.71 22.94 -17.11
N ASP A 24 21.81 22.68 -17.83
CA ASP A 24 22.65 23.64 -18.56
C ASP A 24 21.88 24.48 -19.59
N GLY A 25 22.22 25.77 -19.57
CA GLY A 25 21.77 26.74 -20.54
C GLY A 25 22.39 26.53 -21.95
N ARG A 26 21.53 26.51 -22.96
CA ARG A 26 21.86 26.95 -24.31
C ARG A 26 20.80 27.96 -24.78
N GLU A 27 21.21 29.21 -24.88
CA GLU A 27 20.44 30.21 -25.61
C GLU A 27 20.31 29.84 -27.09
N GLN A 28 19.08 29.64 -27.53
CA GLN A 28 18.74 29.78 -28.96
C GLN A 28 17.58 30.76 -29.05
N SER A 29 17.88 31.89 -29.69
CA SER A 29 16.89 32.87 -30.14
C SER A 29 16.10 32.31 -31.33
N GLY A 30 14.85 31.96 -31.09
CA GLY A 30 13.90 31.56 -32.11
C GLY A 30 12.50 31.68 -31.54
N THR A 31 11.66 32.55 -32.09
CA THR A 31 10.24 32.68 -31.79
C THR A 31 9.51 31.39 -32.21
N SER A 32 9.44 30.43 -31.34
CA SER A 32 8.48 29.31 -31.41
C SER A 32 7.41 29.53 -30.32
N SER A 33 6.15 29.33 -30.65
CA SER A 33 5.06 29.21 -29.69
C SER A 33 5.47 28.14 -28.70
N GLY A 34 5.95 28.54 -27.50
CA GLY A 34 6.55 27.64 -26.54
C GLY A 34 5.54 26.56 -26.13
N GLU A 35 6.01 25.36 -26.06
CA GLU A 35 5.27 24.25 -25.45
C GLU A 35 4.70 24.69 -24.10
N ARG A 36 3.42 24.39 -23.85
CA ARG A 36 2.76 24.76 -22.59
C ARG A 36 3.46 24.07 -21.43
N PHE A 37 3.78 24.86 -20.43
CA PHE A 37 4.55 24.41 -19.28
C PHE A 37 3.89 24.88 -17.98
N MET A 38 3.74 23.94 -17.03
CA MET A 38 3.40 24.21 -15.64
C MET A 38 4.17 23.26 -14.72
N ALA A 39 4.90 23.82 -13.75
CA ALA A 39 5.54 23.09 -12.66
C ALA A 39 5.01 23.60 -11.33
N VAL A 40 4.73 22.71 -10.42
CA VAL A 40 4.27 22.98 -9.05
C VAL A 40 5.01 22.07 -8.08
N GLU A 41 5.07 22.46 -6.83
CA GLU A 41 5.45 21.56 -5.73
C GLU A 41 4.42 20.44 -5.65
N GLU A 42 4.84 19.20 -5.47
CA GLU A 42 3.95 18.05 -5.47
C GLU A 42 3.25 17.86 -4.12
N ARG A 43 3.89 18.35 -3.05
CA ARG A 43 3.43 18.18 -1.68
C ARG A 43 3.78 19.39 -0.81
N ILE A 44 2.86 19.74 0.07
CA ILE A 44 3.04 20.71 1.15
C ILE A 44 2.68 20.02 2.47
N GLU A 45 3.51 20.19 3.49
CA GLU A 45 3.22 19.80 4.86
C GLU A 45 3.00 21.02 5.72
N ILE A 46 1.94 21.01 6.51
CA ILE A 46 1.58 22.08 7.43
C ILE A 46 1.27 21.53 8.82
N GLU A 47 1.59 22.32 9.84
CA GLU A 47 1.30 21.95 11.23
C GLU A 47 -0.22 21.96 11.52
N ASN A 48 -0.64 21.31 12.59
CA ASN A 48 -2.03 21.22 13.00
C ASN A 48 -2.70 22.58 13.24
N ALA A 49 -1.95 23.58 13.70
CA ALA A 49 -2.47 24.94 13.92
C ALA A 49 -2.97 25.62 12.64
N GLY A 50 -2.59 25.13 11.48
CA GLY A 50 -2.92 25.74 10.18
C GLY A 50 -2.25 27.10 9.99
N GLY A 51 -2.93 28.00 9.29
CA GLY A 51 -2.42 29.34 8.98
C GLY A 51 -1.98 29.48 7.52
N PRO A 52 -1.27 30.57 7.18
CA PRO A 52 -0.89 30.87 5.80
C PRO A 52 0.25 29.97 5.32
N PHE A 53 0.13 29.48 4.08
CA PHE A 53 1.19 28.76 3.37
C PHE A 53 1.20 29.13 1.89
N ALA A 54 2.26 28.82 1.16
CA ALA A 54 2.36 29.12 -0.26
C ALA A 54 2.82 27.91 -1.04
N ILE A 55 2.30 27.78 -2.26
CA ILE A 55 2.71 26.80 -3.26
C ILE A 55 3.47 27.54 -4.36
N ASN A 56 4.67 27.08 -4.72
CA ASN A 56 5.43 27.64 -5.83
C ASN A 56 4.86 27.08 -7.15
N VAL A 57 4.45 27.99 -8.04
CA VAL A 57 3.88 27.65 -9.35
C VAL A 57 4.66 28.37 -10.43
N LYS A 58 5.25 27.64 -11.36
CA LYS A 58 5.87 28.20 -12.56
C LYS A 58 5.08 27.76 -13.77
N ALA A 59 4.48 28.70 -14.47
CA ALA A 59 3.73 28.44 -15.70
C ALA A 59 4.03 29.50 -16.75
N ASN A 60 3.91 29.17 -18.04
CA ASN A 60 4.03 30.12 -19.15
C ASN A 60 2.66 30.51 -19.72
N PHE A 61 1.59 30.34 -18.93
CA PHE A 61 0.21 30.75 -19.24
C PHE A 61 -0.54 31.08 -17.94
N ASP A 62 -1.69 31.76 -18.06
CA ASP A 62 -2.58 32.03 -16.94
C ASP A 62 -3.30 30.73 -16.49
N PHE A 63 -3.38 30.47 -15.20
CA PHE A 63 -3.98 29.29 -14.65
C PHE A 63 -5.12 29.62 -13.68
N LYS A 64 -6.07 28.69 -13.56
CA LYS A 64 -7.12 28.69 -12.55
C LYS A 64 -6.67 27.90 -11.32
N VAL A 65 -6.97 28.42 -10.14
CA VAL A 65 -6.69 27.78 -8.86
C VAL A 65 -7.99 27.30 -8.23
N GLU A 66 -8.03 26.03 -7.81
CA GLU A 66 -9.19 25.44 -7.13
C GLU A 66 -8.71 24.64 -5.94
N SER A 67 -9.19 25.01 -4.74
CA SER A 67 -9.13 24.10 -3.59
C SER A 67 -10.26 23.08 -3.71
N GLN A 68 -9.96 21.82 -3.45
CA GLN A 68 -10.97 20.73 -3.44
C GLN A 68 -11.48 20.45 -2.02
N ASP A 69 -10.88 21.10 -1.02
CA ASP A 69 -11.19 20.90 0.39
C ASP A 69 -11.51 22.23 1.07
N GLU A 70 -12.61 22.28 1.82
CA GLU A 70 -13.13 23.51 2.46
C GLU A 70 -12.15 24.13 3.47
N TRP A 71 -11.30 23.32 4.10
CA TRP A 71 -10.32 23.77 5.08
C TRP A 71 -9.07 24.44 4.47
N ILE A 72 -8.92 24.43 3.13
CA ILE A 72 -7.87 25.12 2.37
C ILE A 72 -8.50 26.26 1.59
N VAL A 73 -8.24 27.48 1.98
CA VAL A 73 -8.79 28.67 1.38
C VAL A 73 -7.74 29.36 0.52
N TYR A 74 -8.04 29.60 -0.74
CA TYR A 74 -7.20 30.41 -1.64
C TYR A 74 -7.20 31.87 -1.22
N ASP A 75 -6.03 32.51 -1.13
CA ASP A 75 -5.88 33.92 -0.78
C ASP A 75 -5.51 34.78 -1.99
N LYS A 76 -4.33 34.57 -2.59
CA LYS A 76 -3.77 35.41 -3.65
C LYS A 76 -2.61 34.78 -4.40
N VAL A 77 -2.20 35.44 -5.50
CA VAL A 77 -0.96 35.13 -6.21
C VAL A 77 0.02 36.31 -6.04
N GLU A 78 1.28 36.04 -5.72
CA GLU A 78 2.38 37.00 -5.63
C GLU A 78 3.63 36.41 -6.31
N GLY A 79 3.92 36.85 -7.54
CA GLY A 79 5.01 36.30 -8.35
C GLY A 79 4.75 34.83 -8.66
N ASP A 80 5.72 33.98 -8.37
CA ASP A 80 5.61 32.53 -8.55
C ASP A 80 4.92 31.79 -7.36
N LYS A 81 4.43 32.55 -6.35
CA LYS A 81 3.80 32.01 -5.16
C LYS A 81 2.29 32.17 -5.19
N VAL A 82 1.58 31.10 -4.99
CA VAL A 82 0.14 31.09 -4.74
C VAL A 82 -0.10 30.84 -3.27
N TRP A 83 -0.73 31.81 -2.60
CA TRP A 83 -0.97 31.80 -1.16
C TRP A 83 -2.33 31.20 -0.82
N PHE A 84 -2.35 30.46 0.27
CA PHE A 84 -3.52 29.84 0.87
C PHE A 84 -3.47 30.03 2.37
N SER A 85 -4.65 29.88 2.99
CA SER A 85 -4.80 29.74 4.44
C SER A 85 -5.44 28.39 4.75
N ALA A 86 -4.89 27.64 5.69
CA ALA A 86 -5.48 26.42 6.21
C ALA A 86 -6.15 26.67 7.55
N GLU A 87 -7.33 26.11 7.76
CA GLU A 87 -7.94 26.03 9.09
C GLU A 87 -7.15 25.11 10.01
N ALA A 88 -7.25 25.32 11.34
CA ALA A 88 -6.64 24.38 12.29
C ALA A 88 -7.26 22.98 12.17
N ASN A 89 -6.42 21.96 12.27
CA ASN A 89 -6.88 20.58 12.37
C ASN A 89 -7.04 20.20 13.84
N GLU A 90 -8.26 20.33 14.35
CA GLU A 90 -8.60 19.97 15.72
C GLU A 90 -8.81 18.45 15.92
N ASN A 91 -8.70 17.68 14.84
CA ASN A 91 -8.78 16.21 14.91
C ASN A 91 -7.42 15.63 15.28
N THR A 92 -7.43 14.45 15.86
CA THR A 92 -6.22 13.70 16.24
C THR A 92 -5.53 13.06 15.05
N ASP A 93 -6.20 12.97 13.91
CA ASP A 93 -5.72 12.33 12.71
C ASP A 93 -5.18 13.35 11.71
N ASN A 94 -4.11 13.00 11.01
CA ASN A 94 -3.61 13.79 9.90
C ASN A 94 -4.67 13.86 8.80
N ARG A 95 -4.83 15.02 8.16
CA ARG A 95 -5.73 15.17 7.02
C ARG A 95 -4.99 15.58 5.77
N ILE A 96 -5.57 15.22 4.64
CA ILE A 96 -5.02 15.52 3.32
C ILE A 96 -6.06 16.30 2.54
N GLY A 97 -5.60 17.38 1.91
CA GLY A 97 -6.37 18.12 0.95
C GLY A 97 -5.64 18.25 -0.38
N LYS A 98 -6.35 18.71 -1.39
CA LYS A 98 -5.85 18.88 -2.74
C LYS A 98 -6.09 20.30 -3.24
N VAL A 99 -5.08 20.86 -3.89
CA VAL A 99 -5.18 22.11 -4.64
C VAL A 99 -4.89 21.80 -6.10
N ARG A 100 -5.76 22.24 -7.00
CA ARG A 100 -5.61 22.04 -8.43
C ARG A 100 -5.31 23.36 -9.14
N PHE A 101 -4.33 23.30 -10.02
CA PHE A 101 -3.97 24.36 -10.95
C PHE A 101 -4.32 23.90 -12.37
N THR A 102 -5.23 24.61 -13.05
CA THR A 102 -5.77 24.17 -14.35
C THR A 102 -5.55 25.23 -15.40
N ASP A 103 -5.19 24.83 -16.62
CA ASP A 103 -5.21 25.69 -17.80
C ASP A 103 -6.67 26.02 -18.18
N PRO A 104 -7.10 27.28 -18.18
CA PRO A 104 -8.48 27.64 -18.51
C PRO A 104 -8.90 27.23 -19.93
N SER A 105 -7.95 27.04 -20.84
CA SER A 105 -8.22 26.69 -22.25
C SER A 105 -8.17 25.16 -22.50
N ASP A 106 -7.62 24.39 -21.56
CA ASP A 106 -7.55 22.92 -21.61
C ASP A 106 -7.74 22.34 -20.21
N LYS A 107 -8.96 21.95 -19.89
CA LYS A 107 -9.33 21.36 -18.59
C LYS A 107 -8.59 20.05 -18.26
N TYR A 108 -7.97 19.41 -19.23
CA TYR A 108 -7.18 18.19 -19.05
C TYR A 108 -5.69 18.49 -18.78
N PHE A 109 -5.26 19.73 -18.98
CA PHE A 109 -3.93 20.19 -18.60
C PHE A 109 -4.00 20.85 -17.21
N TYR A 110 -3.75 20.06 -16.18
CA TYR A 110 -3.77 20.49 -14.79
C TYR A 110 -2.64 19.85 -13.98
N LYS A 111 -2.32 20.48 -12.85
CA LYS A 111 -1.46 19.93 -11.80
C LYS A 111 -2.21 19.93 -10.48
N GLU A 112 -2.02 18.89 -9.69
CA GLU A 112 -2.54 18.80 -8.33
C GLU A 112 -1.39 18.83 -7.34
N VAL A 113 -1.60 19.56 -6.23
CA VAL A 113 -0.69 19.62 -5.10
C VAL A 113 -1.40 19.01 -3.90
N ARG A 114 -0.75 18.08 -3.26
CA ARG A 114 -1.21 17.47 -2.02
C ARG A 114 -0.80 18.36 -0.85
N VAL A 115 -1.74 18.73 0.01
CA VAL A 115 -1.51 19.42 1.27
C VAL A 115 -1.78 18.46 2.40
N SER A 116 -0.75 18.07 3.15
CA SER A 116 -0.85 17.22 4.32
C SER A 116 -0.80 18.09 5.57
N GLN A 117 -1.80 17.99 6.43
CA GLN A 117 -1.85 18.71 7.71
C GLN A 117 -1.83 17.72 8.87
N GLU A 118 -0.94 17.97 9.83
CA GLU A 118 -0.85 17.16 11.04
C GLU A 118 -2.13 17.24 11.87
N GLY A 119 -2.43 16.15 12.60
CA GLY A 119 -3.46 16.14 13.63
C GLY A 119 -3.00 16.84 14.90
N ASP A 120 -3.93 17.17 15.79
CA ASP A 120 -3.62 17.79 17.09
C ASP A 120 -2.86 16.77 17.97
N PRO A 121 -1.58 17.03 18.29
CA PRO A 121 -0.76 16.10 19.07
C PRO A 121 -1.18 15.99 20.55
N SER A 122 -2.10 16.84 21.02
CA SER A 122 -2.63 16.77 22.38
C SER A 122 -3.60 15.60 22.61
N TYR A 123 -4.07 14.95 21.51
CA TYR A 123 -4.98 13.82 21.56
C TYR A 123 -4.37 12.59 20.91
N LEU A 124 -4.66 11.41 21.47
CA LEU A 124 -4.29 10.13 20.87
C LEU A 124 -5.35 9.70 19.85
N PHE A 125 -4.93 9.51 18.59
CA PHE A 125 -5.80 8.90 17.60
C PHE A 125 -6.00 7.41 17.91
N SER A 126 -7.26 6.99 17.98
CA SER A 126 -7.62 5.63 18.41
C SER A 126 -8.04 4.78 17.23
N LEU A 127 -7.28 3.74 16.95
CA LEU A 127 -7.59 2.69 15.99
C LEU A 127 -8.06 1.41 16.71
N SER A 128 -8.77 0.56 15.98
CA SER A 128 -9.29 -0.71 16.51
C SER A 128 -8.81 -1.85 15.63
N ILE A 129 -8.03 -2.78 16.20
CA ILE A 129 -7.53 -3.98 15.55
C ILE A 129 -8.38 -5.20 15.89
N VAL A 130 -8.48 -6.18 14.97
CA VAL A 130 -9.24 -7.43 15.13
C VAL A 130 -8.74 -8.25 16.33
N ASP A 131 -7.43 -8.44 16.44
CA ASP A 131 -6.85 -9.13 17.60
C ASP A 131 -6.43 -8.14 18.70
N LYS A 132 -7.28 -7.98 19.72
CA LYS A 132 -6.97 -7.10 20.86
C LYS A 132 -5.73 -7.54 21.65
N LYS A 133 -5.30 -8.78 21.48
CA LYS A 133 -4.10 -9.37 22.10
C LYS A 133 -2.90 -9.42 21.14
N ALA A 134 -2.98 -8.75 19.99
CA ALA A 134 -1.87 -8.64 19.04
C ALA A 134 -0.60 -8.12 19.74
N THR A 135 0.58 -8.52 19.21
CA THR A 135 1.87 -8.05 19.74
C THR A 135 2.00 -6.53 19.64
N ALA A 136 2.89 -5.95 20.42
CA ALA A 136 3.14 -4.52 20.39
C ALA A 136 3.59 -4.07 18.99
N GLU A 137 4.43 -4.87 18.33
CA GLU A 137 4.92 -4.64 16.98
C GLU A 137 3.79 -4.68 15.94
N THR A 138 2.84 -5.62 16.08
CA THR A 138 1.67 -5.71 15.19
C THR A 138 0.75 -4.51 15.34
N LYS A 139 0.52 -4.06 16.56
CA LYS A 139 -0.27 -2.86 16.83
C LYS A 139 0.45 -1.60 16.32
N ALA A 140 1.77 -1.54 16.48
CA ALA A 140 2.58 -0.44 15.95
C ALA A 140 2.51 -0.41 14.42
N LEU A 141 2.72 -1.54 13.74
CA LEU A 141 2.58 -1.62 12.30
C LEU A 141 1.19 -1.15 11.85
N TYR A 142 0.12 -1.59 12.53
CA TYR A 142 -1.25 -1.19 12.18
C TYR A 142 -1.46 0.33 12.26
N ALA A 143 -0.94 0.97 13.30
CA ALA A 143 -0.99 2.43 13.43
C ALA A 143 -0.12 3.13 12.38
N ASN A 144 1.08 2.63 12.13
CA ASN A 144 2.01 3.22 11.18
C ASN A 144 1.58 3.05 9.71
N LEU A 145 0.82 1.99 9.38
CA LEU A 145 0.14 1.87 8.09
C LEU A 145 -0.91 2.97 7.89
N TRP A 146 -1.61 3.35 8.95
CA TRP A 146 -2.54 4.48 8.90
C TRP A 146 -1.81 5.81 8.76
N ASP A 147 -0.74 6.02 9.52
CA ASP A 147 0.04 7.26 9.52
C ASP A 147 0.74 7.50 8.16
N ILE A 148 1.45 6.50 7.63
CA ILE A 148 2.21 6.66 6.37
C ILE A 148 1.30 6.99 5.19
N ALA A 149 0.05 6.50 5.19
CA ALA A 149 -0.93 6.80 4.16
C ALA A 149 -1.29 8.30 4.06
N ALA A 150 -1.06 9.08 5.11
CA ALA A 150 -1.22 10.53 5.09
C ALA A 150 -0.09 11.25 4.34
N ARG A 151 1.07 10.60 4.20
CA ARG A 151 2.28 11.19 3.62
C ARG A 151 2.60 10.69 2.22
N GLY A 152 2.17 9.48 1.88
CA GLY A 152 2.43 8.83 0.61
C GLY A 152 2.11 7.35 0.68
N PHE A 153 2.75 6.55 -0.15
CA PHE A 153 2.58 5.12 -0.18
C PHE A 153 3.94 4.39 -0.23
N MET A 154 3.98 3.21 0.37
CA MET A 154 5.12 2.31 0.24
C MET A 154 5.04 1.58 -1.10
N PHE A 155 6.14 1.57 -1.86
CA PHE A 155 6.26 0.70 -3.02
C PHE A 155 6.47 -0.73 -2.56
N GLY A 156 5.70 -1.67 -3.11
CA GLY A 156 5.81 -3.09 -2.82
C GLY A 156 6.03 -3.95 -4.06
N HIS A 157 6.67 -5.11 -3.87
CA HIS A 157 6.88 -6.06 -4.95
C HIS A 157 6.79 -7.51 -4.45
N HIS A 158 5.99 -8.32 -5.14
CA HIS A 158 5.78 -9.72 -4.78
C HIS A 158 6.99 -10.57 -5.17
N ASP A 159 7.47 -11.41 -4.26
CA ASP A 159 8.59 -12.35 -4.41
C ASP A 159 9.97 -11.72 -4.74
N ASP A 160 10.13 -10.40 -4.74
CA ASP A 160 11.31 -9.65 -5.20
C ASP A 160 12.62 -9.95 -4.44
N LEU A 161 12.54 -10.63 -3.29
CA LEU A 161 13.72 -11.06 -2.51
C LEU A 161 14.02 -12.55 -2.67
N TRP A 162 13.16 -13.28 -3.36
CA TRP A 162 13.33 -14.70 -3.61
C TRP A 162 13.79 -14.99 -5.03
N TYR A 163 13.16 -14.35 -6.00
CA TYR A 163 13.52 -14.42 -7.41
C TYR A 163 13.07 -13.16 -8.16
N GLY A 164 13.61 -12.95 -9.33
CA GLY A 164 13.23 -11.86 -10.21
C GLY A 164 13.19 -12.32 -11.67
N ARG A 165 13.26 -11.38 -12.61
CA ARG A 165 13.09 -11.66 -14.04
C ARG A 165 14.07 -12.71 -14.57
N TYR A 166 15.36 -12.67 -14.13
CA TYR A 166 16.43 -13.52 -14.67
C TYR A 166 17.31 -14.14 -13.57
N TRP A 167 16.81 -14.27 -12.36
CA TRP A 167 17.58 -14.81 -11.23
C TRP A 167 16.67 -15.55 -10.24
N TYR A 168 17.26 -16.47 -9.47
CA TYR A 168 16.56 -17.27 -8.48
C TYR A 168 17.44 -17.50 -7.26
N ASN A 169 16.91 -17.20 -6.08
CA ASN A 169 17.49 -17.48 -4.76
C ASN A 169 18.96 -17.00 -4.60
N GLU A 170 19.23 -15.77 -5.04
CA GLU A 170 20.51 -15.09 -4.86
C GLU A 170 20.39 -14.12 -3.67
N PRO A 171 21.11 -14.38 -2.52
CA PRO A 171 21.01 -13.53 -1.34
C PRO A 171 21.35 -12.06 -1.63
N GLY A 172 20.51 -11.15 -1.11
CA GLY A 172 20.70 -9.71 -1.25
C GLY A 172 20.35 -9.14 -2.62
N LYS A 173 19.81 -9.96 -3.55
CA LYS A 173 19.35 -9.54 -4.87
C LYS A 173 17.87 -9.16 -4.83
N SER A 174 17.49 -8.23 -5.69
CA SER A 174 16.14 -7.73 -5.92
C SER A 174 16.13 -7.03 -7.27
N ASP A 175 15.08 -7.21 -8.07
CA ASP A 175 14.92 -6.48 -9.33
C ASP A 175 14.75 -4.98 -9.06
N THR A 176 13.94 -4.62 -8.06
CA THR A 176 13.74 -3.24 -7.60
C THR A 176 15.07 -2.58 -7.23
N LYS A 177 15.82 -3.21 -6.32
CA LYS A 177 17.13 -2.70 -5.90
C LYS A 177 18.14 -2.60 -7.04
N SER A 178 18.11 -3.52 -7.96
CA SER A 178 19.03 -3.51 -9.11
C SER A 178 18.78 -2.32 -10.05
N VAL A 179 17.56 -1.73 -10.01
CA VAL A 179 17.19 -0.56 -10.82
C VAL A 179 17.41 0.75 -10.06
N CYS A 180 16.89 0.90 -8.83
CA CYS A 180 16.95 2.17 -8.09
C CYS A 180 17.97 2.21 -6.94
N GLY A 181 18.64 1.10 -6.61
CA GLY A 181 19.63 1.04 -5.54
C GLY A 181 19.05 0.80 -4.14
N ASP A 182 17.73 0.58 -4.04
CA ASP A 182 17.02 0.32 -2.80
C ASP A 182 16.02 -0.83 -2.92
N TYR A 183 15.68 -1.46 -1.80
CA TYR A 183 14.66 -2.50 -1.75
C TYR A 183 13.25 -1.90 -1.71
N PRO A 184 12.20 -2.68 -2.10
CA PRO A 184 10.83 -2.24 -1.90
C PRO A 184 10.54 -2.01 -0.41
N GLY A 185 9.67 -1.06 -0.08
CA GLY A 185 9.22 -0.84 1.29
C GLY A 185 8.26 -1.92 1.80
N VAL A 186 7.64 -2.68 0.88
CA VAL A 186 6.76 -3.82 1.20
C VAL A 186 7.23 -5.04 0.46
N PHE A 187 7.52 -6.11 1.20
CA PHE A 187 7.78 -7.43 0.65
C PHE A 187 6.52 -8.30 0.72
N SER A 188 6.05 -8.74 -0.44
CA SER A 188 4.89 -9.63 -0.56
C SER A 188 5.34 -11.04 -0.95
N VAL A 189 4.70 -12.07 -0.37
CA VAL A 189 5.02 -13.48 -0.65
C VAL A 189 3.79 -14.38 -0.45
N ASP A 190 3.74 -15.54 -1.15
CA ASP A 190 2.63 -16.48 -1.04
C ASP A 190 2.79 -17.45 0.15
N MET A 191 1.80 -17.46 1.05
CA MET A 191 1.70 -18.40 2.16
C MET A 191 1.07 -19.74 1.76
N GLY A 192 0.37 -19.85 0.63
CA GLY A 192 -0.33 -21.06 0.23
C GLY A 192 0.55 -22.32 0.29
N PRO A 193 1.76 -22.34 -0.28
CA PRO A 193 2.67 -23.49 -0.22
C PRO A 193 3.22 -23.80 1.19
N ILE A 194 3.07 -22.92 2.15
CA ILE A 194 3.39 -23.21 3.57
C ILE A 194 2.25 -24.00 4.20
N MET A 195 1.03 -23.70 3.79
CA MET A 195 -0.19 -24.23 4.39
C MET A 195 -0.62 -25.58 3.81
N ASP A 196 -0.74 -25.66 2.49
CA ASP A 196 -1.40 -26.76 1.79
C ASP A 196 -0.48 -27.95 1.48
N ASP A 197 -0.94 -28.84 0.61
CA ASP A 197 -0.25 -30.10 0.29
C ASP A 197 1.02 -29.90 -0.56
N ARG A 198 1.30 -28.68 -1.02
CA ARG A 198 2.57 -28.31 -1.68
C ARG A 198 3.71 -28.05 -0.69
N TYR A 199 3.48 -28.29 0.59
CA TYR A 199 4.47 -28.03 1.64
C TYR A 199 5.83 -28.63 1.30
N ASN A 200 6.84 -27.74 1.20
CA ASN A 200 8.21 -28.09 0.87
C ASN A 200 9.18 -27.40 1.83
N ASN A 201 9.89 -28.18 2.64
CA ASN A 201 10.80 -27.65 3.66
C ASN A 201 11.89 -26.74 3.09
N SER A 202 12.46 -27.08 1.93
CA SER A 202 13.54 -26.29 1.32
C SER A 202 13.04 -24.93 0.84
N GLU A 203 11.91 -24.89 0.16
CA GLU A 203 11.31 -23.64 -0.30
C GLU A 203 10.80 -22.79 0.87
N ASN A 204 10.18 -23.44 1.88
CA ASN A 204 9.73 -22.74 3.07
C ASN A 204 10.87 -22.17 3.90
N ALA A 205 12.05 -22.80 3.87
CA ALA A 205 13.27 -22.24 4.46
C ALA A 205 13.72 -20.97 3.71
N ILE A 206 13.62 -20.95 2.37
CA ILE A 206 13.91 -19.75 1.58
C ILE A 206 12.90 -18.65 1.92
N ARG A 207 11.58 -18.93 1.90
CA ARG A 207 10.54 -17.96 2.28
C ARG A 207 10.82 -17.34 3.66
N ARG A 208 11.08 -18.21 4.65
CA ARG A 208 11.41 -17.74 6.01
C ARG A 208 12.62 -16.82 6.03
N ARG A 209 13.69 -17.18 5.33
CA ARG A 209 14.91 -16.37 5.27
C ARG A 209 14.64 -14.98 4.67
N VAL A 210 14.01 -14.92 3.49
CA VAL A 210 13.77 -13.63 2.82
C VAL A 210 12.79 -12.74 3.58
N ILE A 211 11.82 -13.31 4.29
CA ILE A 211 10.91 -12.55 5.18
C ILE A 211 11.70 -11.95 6.36
N ILE A 212 12.59 -12.74 6.98
CA ILE A 212 13.42 -12.26 8.10
C ILE A 212 14.36 -11.15 7.60
N GLU A 213 15.02 -11.35 6.45
CA GLU A 213 15.89 -10.34 5.85
C GLU A 213 15.14 -9.03 5.54
N ALA A 214 13.89 -9.10 5.06
CA ALA A 214 13.04 -7.94 4.80
C ALA A 214 12.65 -7.22 6.11
N TYR A 215 12.15 -7.95 7.09
CA TYR A 215 11.80 -7.40 8.40
C TYR A 215 12.99 -6.75 9.10
N ASP A 216 14.16 -7.39 9.08
CA ASP A 216 15.38 -6.88 9.71
C ASP A 216 15.90 -5.58 9.05
N ARG A 217 15.49 -5.29 7.81
CA ARG A 217 15.70 -3.98 7.16
C ARG A 217 14.62 -2.95 7.46
N GLY A 218 13.51 -3.33 8.12
CA GLY A 218 12.36 -2.47 8.42
C GLY A 218 11.21 -2.54 7.42
N GLU A 219 11.29 -3.40 6.40
CA GLU A 219 10.25 -3.58 5.38
C GLU A 219 8.98 -4.21 5.95
N VAL A 220 7.82 -3.83 5.40
CA VAL A 220 6.52 -4.38 5.78
C VAL A 220 6.27 -5.70 5.06
N ILE A 221 5.75 -6.70 5.76
CA ILE A 221 5.48 -8.03 5.21
C ILE A 221 3.99 -8.21 4.94
N THR A 222 3.63 -8.57 3.70
CA THR A 222 2.28 -8.98 3.33
C THR A 222 2.29 -10.38 2.71
N MET A 223 1.29 -11.20 3.01
CA MET A 223 1.21 -12.58 2.53
C MET A 223 -0.17 -12.88 1.97
N CYS A 224 -0.24 -13.22 0.68
CA CYS A 224 -1.43 -13.79 0.05
C CYS A 224 -1.48 -15.32 0.22
N CYS A 225 -2.57 -15.95 -0.19
CA CYS A 225 -2.75 -17.41 -0.08
C CYS A 225 -3.40 -17.96 -1.36
N HIS A 226 -2.60 -18.45 -2.29
CA HIS A 226 -3.10 -19.23 -3.43
C HIS A 226 -3.25 -20.71 -3.02
N LEU A 227 -4.24 -20.99 -2.17
CA LEU A 227 -4.47 -22.32 -1.62
C LEU A 227 -5.01 -23.29 -2.67
N ASN A 228 -4.46 -24.50 -2.71
CA ASN A 228 -5.08 -25.60 -3.43
C ASN A 228 -6.52 -25.84 -2.95
N ASN A 229 -7.33 -26.51 -3.77
CA ASN A 229 -8.70 -26.85 -3.40
C ASN A 229 -8.70 -28.05 -2.41
N PRO A 230 -9.08 -27.87 -1.14
CA PRO A 230 -9.00 -28.95 -0.14
C PRO A 230 -10.04 -30.05 -0.35
N HIS A 231 -11.09 -29.78 -1.14
CA HIS A 231 -12.20 -30.71 -1.39
C HIS A 231 -11.92 -31.59 -2.61
N THR A 232 -11.47 -30.99 -3.71
CA THR A 232 -11.22 -31.70 -4.99
C THR A 232 -9.79 -32.19 -5.14
N GLY A 233 -8.82 -31.50 -4.49
CA GLY A 233 -7.38 -31.72 -4.67
C GLY A 233 -6.79 -30.95 -5.85
N GLY A 234 -7.57 -30.12 -6.55
CA GLY A 234 -7.09 -29.21 -7.59
C GLY A 234 -6.33 -28.01 -7.03
N ASP A 235 -5.95 -27.10 -7.89
CA ASP A 235 -5.26 -25.85 -7.52
C ASP A 235 -6.23 -24.76 -7.02
N SER A 236 -5.72 -23.54 -6.83
CA SER A 236 -6.52 -22.39 -6.41
C SER A 236 -7.58 -21.96 -7.44
N TRP A 237 -7.36 -22.27 -8.72
CA TRP A 237 -8.24 -21.97 -9.85
C TRP A 237 -9.30 -23.04 -10.09
N ASP A 238 -9.23 -24.17 -9.36
CA ASP A 238 -10.24 -25.24 -9.48
C ASP A 238 -11.58 -24.79 -8.88
N ASN A 239 -12.39 -24.16 -9.71
CA ASN A 239 -13.75 -23.71 -9.42
C ASN A 239 -14.82 -24.71 -9.88
N SER A 240 -14.49 -26.00 -9.97
CA SER A 240 -15.38 -27.07 -10.45
C SER A 240 -16.47 -27.46 -9.42
N SER A 241 -16.29 -27.12 -8.14
CA SER A 241 -17.21 -27.48 -7.06
C SER A 241 -17.66 -26.26 -6.24
N ASN A 242 -18.96 -26.14 -6.02
CA ASN A 242 -19.55 -25.20 -5.07
C ASN A 242 -19.75 -25.79 -3.66
N LYS A 243 -19.12 -26.93 -3.36
CA LYS A 243 -19.22 -27.61 -2.06
C LYS A 243 -17.99 -27.41 -1.17
N VAL A 244 -16.96 -26.75 -1.65
CA VAL A 244 -15.69 -26.62 -0.93
C VAL A 244 -15.90 -25.93 0.41
N VAL A 245 -16.45 -24.72 0.41
CA VAL A 245 -16.63 -23.90 1.62
C VAL A 245 -17.69 -24.53 2.55
N SER A 246 -18.83 -25.00 2.04
CA SER A 246 -19.81 -25.68 2.87
C SER A 246 -19.24 -26.95 3.53
N SER A 247 -18.38 -27.70 2.84
CA SER A 247 -17.70 -28.86 3.40
C SER A 247 -16.69 -28.50 4.51
N ILE A 248 -15.99 -27.37 4.35
CA ILE A 248 -15.10 -26.82 5.39
C ILE A 248 -15.90 -26.42 6.63
N LEU A 249 -17.05 -25.80 6.45
CA LEU A 249 -17.90 -25.34 7.54
C LEU A 249 -18.67 -26.48 8.24
N THR A 250 -18.78 -27.65 7.60
CA THR A 250 -19.48 -28.81 8.17
C THR A 250 -18.58 -29.57 9.16
N GLU A 251 -19.02 -29.64 10.42
CA GLU A 251 -18.31 -30.41 11.46
C GLU A 251 -18.20 -31.89 11.11
N GLY A 252 -17.03 -32.48 11.36
CA GLY A 252 -16.74 -33.88 11.05
C GLY A 252 -16.49 -34.21 9.57
N HIS A 253 -16.61 -33.25 8.66
CA HIS A 253 -16.33 -33.47 7.24
C HIS A 253 -14.82 -33.60 6.97
N ALA A 254 -14.40 -34.51 6.10
CA ALA A 254 -12.99 -34.75 5.77
C ALA A 254 -12.27 -33.47 5.22
N THR A 255 -12.97 -32.69 4.40
CA THR A 255 -12.45 -31.42 3.88
C THR A 255 -12.14 -30.43 5.02
N ARG A 256 -12.99 -30.34 6.06
CA ARG A 256 -12.75 -29.53 7.25
C ARG A 256 -11.49 -30.00 8.00
N THR A 257 -11.35 -31.29 8.20
CA THR A 257 -10.16 -31.87 8.88
C THR A 257 -8.88 -31.52 8.13
N LYS A 258 -8.87 -31.65 6.81
CA LYS A 258 -7.75 -31.27 5.94
C LYS A 258 -7.47 -29.75 6.03
N TYR A 259 -8.50 -28.94 5.94
CA TYR A 259 -8.36 -27.48 5.99
C TYR A 259 -7.84 -27.00 7.36
N LEU A 260 -8.27 -27.59 8.46
CA LEU A 260 -7.74 -27.30 9.79
C LEU A 260 -6.25 -27.65 9.91
N GLN A 261 -5.78 -28.74 9.30
CA GLN A 261 -4.35 -29.05 9.25
C GLN A 261 -3.55 -27.97 8.50
N TRP A 262 -4.14 -27.37 7.48
CA TRP A 262 -3.53 -26.24 6.75
C TRP A 262 -3.45 -24.99 7.62
N LEU A 263 -4.51 -24.68 8.36
CA LEU A 263 -4.49 -23.57 9.32
C LEU A 263 -3.51 -23.83 10.48
N ASP A 264 -3.32 -25.08 10.89
CA ASP A 264 -2.31 -25.46 11.88
C ASP A 264 -0.89 -25.13 11.39
N ARG A 265 -0.57 -25.48 10.14
CA ARG A 265 0.74 -25.15 9.53
C ARG A 265 0.92 -23.63 9.41
N CYS A 266 -0.13 -22.90 9.03
CA CYS A 266 -0.13 -21.44 9.00
C CYS A 266 0.23 -20.88 10.38
N ALA A 267 -0.46 -21.33 11.41
CA ALA A 267 -0.24 -20.88 12.78
C ALA A 267 1.16 -21.24 13.29
N ASP A 268 1.63 -22.46 13.02
CA ASP A 268 2.97 -22.89 13.41
C ASP A 268 4.04 -22.03 12.72
N PHE A 269 3.86 -21.71 11.45
CA PHE A 269 4.78 -20.82 10.75
C PHE A 269 4.78 -19.42 11.37
N ALA A 270 3.62 -18.80 11.54
CA ALA A 270 3.48 -17.44 12.06
C ALA A 270 4.00 -17.29 13.49
N ASN A 271 3.65 -18.26 14.39
CA ASN A 271 4.07 -18.25 15.79
C ASN A 271 5.57 -18.51 15.99
N ASN A 272 6.26 -18.99 14.97
CA ASN A 272 7.71 -19.26 14.99
C ASN A 272 8.50 -18.36 14.05
N LEU A 273 7.85 -17.39 13.39
CA LEU A 273 8.50 -16.44 12.50
C LEU A 273 8.99 -15.23 13.30
N LYS A 274 10.28 -15.16 13.53
CA LYS A 274 10.92 -14.11 14.34
C LYS A 274 12.05 -13.44 13.58
N GLY A 275 12.17 -12.13 13.78
CA GLY A 275 13.32 -11.35 13.34
C GLY A 275 14.57 -11.66 14.13
N SER A 276 15.69 -11.03 13.76
CA SER A 276 16.95 -11.15 14.46
C SER A 276 16.89 -10.59 15.88
N ASP A 277 15.95 -9.68 16.16
CA ASP A 277 15.63 -9.13 17.47
C ASP A 277 14.85 -10.10 18.39
N GLY A 278 14.47 -11.27 17.86
CA GLY A 278 13.71 -12.30 18.57
C GLY A 278 12.20 -12.04 18.69
N LYS A 279 11.70 -10.94 18.15
CA LYS A 279 10.28 -10.60 18.13
C LYS A 279 9.54 -11.31 17.01
N LEU A 280 8.24 -11.55 17.21
CA LEU A 280 7.38 -12.07 16.14
C LEU A 280 7.23 -11.02 15.04
N ILE A 281 7.44 -11.44 13.80
CA ILE A 281 7.29 -10.58 12.63
C ILE A 281 5.79 -10.33 12.36
N PRO A 282 5.31 -9.09 12.37
CA PRO A 282 3.95 -8.77 11.96
C PRO A 282 3.73 -9.06 10.48
N ILE A 283 2.57 -9.60 10.14
CA ILE A 283 2.19 -10.00 8.78
C ILE A 283 0.83 -9.42 8.43
N ILE A 284 0.73 -8.70 7.33
CA ILE A 284 -0.56 -8.39 6.69
C ILE A 284 -1.02 -9.67 6.00
N PHE A 285 -1.87 -10.44 6.68
CA PHE A 285 -2.37 -11.74 6.23
C PHE A 285 -3.60 -11.57 5.36
N ARG A 286 -3.50 -11.96 4.10
CA ARG A 286 -4.50 -11.75 3.05
C ARG A 286 -4.96 -13.06 2.43
N PRO A 287 -5.78 -13.85 3.14
CA PRO A 287 -6.38 -15.07 2.58
C PRO A 287 -7.53 -14.73 1.63
N TYR A 288 -7.84 -15.64 0.71
CA TYR A 288 -9.03 -15.58 -0.17
C TYR A 288 -9.17 -14.27 -0.94
N HIS A 289 -8.05 -13.72 -1.40
CA HIS A 289 -8.01 -12.50 -2.21
C HIS A 289 -8.86 -12.64 -3.48
N GLU A 290 -9.24 -11.52 -4.08
CA GLU A 290 -10.09 -11.48 -5.29
C GLU A 290 -11.41 -12.26 -5.13
N HIS A 291 -11.96 -12.34 -3.92
CA HIS A 291 -13.16 -13.12 -3.60
C HIS A 291 -14.42 -12.69 -4.35
N THR A 292 -14.40 -11.52 -4.97
CA THR A 292 -15.51 -10.96 -5.74
C THR A 292 -15.61 -11.51 -7.17
N GLN A 293 -14.56 -12.21 -7.64
CA GLN A 293 -14.46 -12.82 -8.97
C GLN A 293 -14.95 -14.28 -9.00
N THR A 294 -14.79 -14.97 -10.14
CA THR A 294 -15.38 -16.30 -10.40
C THR A 294 -14.37 -17.42 -10.60
N TRP A 295 -13.07 -17.15 -10.63
CA TRP A 295 -12.04 -18.12 -11.05
C TRP A 295 -11.44 -18.97 -9.92
N SER A 296 -11.56 -18.58 -8.66
CA SER A 296 -11.08 -19.40 -7.53
C SER A 296 -12.18 -20.19 -6.86
N TRP A 297 -11.83 -21.25 -6.12
CA TRP A 297 -12.77 -22.06 -5.39
C TRP A 297 -13.44 -21.32 -4.21
N TRP A 298 -12.86 -20.20 -3.74
CA TRP A 298 -13.47 -19.29 -2.74
C TRP A 298 -14.22 -18.11 -3.39
N GLY A 299 -14.18 -17.99 -4.70
CA GLY A 299 -14.78 -16.91 -5.46
C GLY A 299 -16.32 -16.97 -5.55
N SER A 300 -16.88 -15.93 -6.15
CA SER A 300 -18.36 -15.75 -6.20
C SER A 300 -19.13 -16.82 -7.00
N LYS A 301 -18.46 -17.58 -7.86
CA LYS A 301 -19.06 -18.74 -8.55
C LYS A 301 -19.27 -19.93 -7.62
N CYS A 302 -18.37 -20.14 -6.67
CA CYS A 302 -18.32 -21.35 -5.84
C CYS A 302 -18.88 -21.14 -4.44
N THR A 303 -19.10 -19.90 -4.01
CA THR A 303 -19.58 -19.56 -2.68
C THR A 303 -20.68 -18.50 -2.73
N THR A 304 -21.69 -18.64 -1.91
CA THR A 304 -22.62 -17.56 -1.61
C THR A 304 -21.93 -16.50 -0.75
N GLU A 305 -22.52 -15.31 -0.67
CA GLU A 305 -22.02 -14.25 0.23
C GLU A 305 -21.94 -14.71 1.67
N GLN A 306 -23.00 -15.34 2.18
CA GLN A 306 -23.07 -15.84 3.56
C GLN A 306 -22.07 -16.96 3.85
N GLU A 307 -21.83 -17.87 2.90
CA GLU A 307 -20.81 -18.91 3.04
C GLU A 307 -19.41 -18.29 3.12
N PHE A 308 -19.09 -17.30 2.28
CA PHE A 308 -17.80 -16.62 2.32
C PHE A 308 -17.60 -15.86 3.64
N ILE A 309 -18.60 -15.12 4.11
CA ILE A 309 -18.57 -14.42 5.39
C ILE A 309 -18.32 -15.40 6.54
N SER A 310 -19.03 -16.52 6.56
CA SER A 310 -18.88 -17.55 7.58
C SER A 310 -17.51 -18.22 7.53
N PHE A 311 -16.99 -18.46 6.34
CA PHE A 311 -15.68 -19.04 6.11
C PHE A 311 -14.54 -18.11 6.55
N TRP A 312 -14.66 -16.82 6.22
CA TRP A 312 -13.71 -15.81 6.68
C TRP A 312 -13.66 -15.74 8.22
N ARG A 313 -14.82 -15.62 8.85
CA ARG A 313 -14.93 -15.57 10.31
C ARG A 313 -14.36 -16.82 10.96
N PHE A 314 -14.71 -18.00 10.45
CA PHE A 314 -14.17 -19.27 10.91
C PHE A 314 -12.63 -19.28 10.88
N THR A 315 -12.03 -18.82 9.81
CA THR A 315 -10.57 -18.77 9.66
C THR A 315 -9.92 -17.81 10.67
N VAL A 316 -10.47 -16.60 10.79
CA VAL A 316 -9.98 -15.59 11.75
C VAL A 316 -10.10 -16.10 13.19
N GLU A 317 -11.26 -16.64 13.58
CA GLU A 317 -11.50 -17.16 14.91
C GLU A 317 -10.57 -18.33 15.23
N TYR A 318 -10.36 -19.25 14.28
CA TYR A 318 -9.45 -20.37 14.49
C TYR A 318 -8.00 -19.91 14.70
N LEU A 319 -7.48 -19.04 13.85
CA LEU A 319 -6.11 -18.53 13.96
C LEU A 319 -5.94 -17.67 15.21
N ARG A 320 -6.84 -16.71 15.44
CA ARG A 320 -6.77 -15.76 16.54
C ARG A 320 -7.07 -16.42 17.90
N ASP A 321 -8.18 -17.16 18.02
CA ASP A 321 -8.71 -17.57 19.31
C ASP A 321 -8.25 -18.99 19.70
N VAL A 322 -8.15 -19.92 18.73
CA VAL A 322 -7.73 -21.29 18.98
C VAL A 322 -6.21 -21.42 18.91
N LYS A 323 -5.59 -20.91 17.84
CA LYS A 323 -4.14 -21.05 17.61
C LYS A 323 -3.31 -19.92 18.20
N GLN A 324 -3.95 -18.86 18.66
CA GLN A 324 -3.33 -17.69 19.33
C GLN A 324 -2.23 -17.04 18.46
N VAL A 325 -2.46 -16.94 17.15
CA VAL A 325 -1.60 -16.16 16.26
C VAL A 325 -1.80 -14.68 16.56
N ARG A 326 -0.74 -14.01 17.06
CA ARG A 326 -0.81 -12.62 17.59
C ARG A 326 -0.11 -11.60 16.71
N ASN A 327 0.40 -12.02 15.57
CA ASN A 327 1.16 -11.18 14.66
C ASN A 327 0.50 -11.01 13.27
N PHE A 328 -0.82 -11.25 13.18
CA PHE A 328 -1.57 -11.00 11.94
C PHE A 328 -2.37 -9.71 11.99
N ILE A 329 -2.33 -8.97 10.86
CA ILE A 329 -3.26 -7.92 10.45
C ILE A 329 -4.12 -8.54 9.35
N TYR A 330 -5.42 -8.73 9.59
CA TYR A 330 -6.32 -9.45 8.68
C TYR A 330 -6.76 -8.54 7.54
N ALA A 331 -6.28 -8.82 6.32
CA ALA A 331 -6.53 -8.04 5.12
C ALA A 331 -7.51 -8.73 4.17
N ILE A 332 -8.61 -8.07 3.83
CA ILE A 332 -9.53 -8.51 2.77
C ILE A 332 -9.21 -7.73 1.49
N SER A 333 -9.19 -8.39 0.33
CA SER A 333 -9.00 -7.71 -0.96
C SER A 333 -9.99 -8.16 -2.01
N SER A 334 -10.66 -7.19 -2.62
CA SER A 334 -11.57 -7.37 -3.75
C SER A 334 -10.83 -7.17 -5.06
N GLN A 335 -11.23 -7.91 -6.09
CA GLN A 335 -10.78 -7.63 -7.46
C GLN A 335 -11.50 -6.38 -8.01
N MET A 336 -10.72 -5.40 -8.53
CA MET A 336 -11.18 -4.05 -8.86
C MET A 336 -10.63 -3.56 -10.22
N ASP A 337 -10.78 -4.35 -11.29
CA ASP A 337 -10.18 -4.05 -12.62
C ASP A 337 -10.99 -3.07 -13.48
N GLU A 338 -12.20 -2.74 -13.09
CA GLU A 338 -13.12 -1.92 -13.88
C GLU A 338 -13.54 -0.63 -13.13
N VAL A 339 -14.15 0.30 -13.83
CA VAL A 339 -14.88 1.42 -13.21
C VAL A 339 -16.22 0.92 -12.72
N TYR A 340 -16.48 1.03 -11.44
CA TYR A 340 -17.73 0.60 -10.81
C TYR A 340 -18.60 1.82 -10.47
N SER A 341 -19.90 1.72 -10.75
CA SER A 341 -20.86 2.75 -10.33
C SER A 341 -21.01 2.83 -8.80
N ASP A 342 -20.70 1.75 -8.09
CA ASP A 342 -20.63 1.66 -6.65
C ASP A 342 -19.34 0.91 -6.25
N ALA A 343 -18.21 1.60 -6.34
CA ALA A 343 -16.91 1.03 -6.02
C ALA A 343 -16.78 0.69 -4.52
N LYS A 344 -17.34 1.49 -3.61
CA LYS A 344 -17.34 1.17 -2.17
C LYS A 344 -18.18 -0.07 -1.86
N GLY A 345 -19.37 -0.21 -2.50
CA GLY A 345 -20.17 -1.41 -2.40
C GLY A 345 -19.44 -2.65 -2.93
N ARG A 346 -18.64 -2.51 -4.01
CA ARG A 346 -17.81 -3.59 -4.55
C ARG A 346 -16.70 -3.99 -3.57
N LEU A 347 -16.01 -3.03 -2.94
CA LEU A 347 -14.98 -3.26 -1.93
C LEU A 347 -15.54 -3.91 -0.66
N THR A 348 -16.79 -3.61 -0.31
CA THR A 348 -17.47 -4.16 0.87
C THR A 348 -18.40 -5.34 0.57
N TYR A 349 -18.50 -5.76 -0.68
CA TYR A 349 -19.23 -6.98 -1.01
C TYR A 349 -18.63 -8.18 -0.29
N ARG A 350 -19.43 -8.99 0.38
CA ARG A 350 -19.02 -10.11 1.23
C ARG A 350 -18.21 -9.69 2.47
N TRP A 351 -18.44 -8.49 2.98
CA TRP A 351 -17.76 -7.96 4.15
C TRP A 351 -18.08 -8.77 5.41
N PRO A 352 -17.08 -9.37 6.08
CA PRO A 352 -17.35 -10.24 7.22
C PRO A 352 -17.66 -9.50 8.53
N GLY A 353 -17.60 -8.18 8.51
CA GLY A 353 -17.78 -7.31 9.68
C GLY A 353 -16.48 -6.63 10.09
N ASP A 354 -16.60 -5.45 10.69
CA ASP A 354 -15.45 -4.61 11.07
C ASP A 354 -14.56 -5.27 12.15
N ASP A 355 -15.11 -6.19 12.94
CA ASP A 355 -14.40 -6.98 13.95
C ASP A 355 -13.59 -8.15 13.37
N TYR A 356 -13.62 -8.34 12.05
CA TYR A 356 -12.94 -9.42 11.33
C TYR A 356 -12.01 -8.95 10.22
N VAL A 357 -11.89 -7.65 10.02
CA VAL A 357 -11.03 -7.04 9.00
C VAL A 357 -10.25 -5.89 9.60
N ASP A 358 -8.94 -5.90 9.40
CA ASP A 358 -8.04 -4.83 9.79
C ASP A 358 -7.67 -3.92 8.62
N PHE A 359 -7.46 -4.49 7.45
CA PHE A 359 -6.89 -3.82 6.30
C PHE A 359 -7.78 -3.99 5.06
N ILE A 360 -8.04 -2.89 4.36
CA ILE A 360 -8.83 -2.87 3.13
C ILE A 360 -7.87 -2.92 1.95
N GLY A 361 -7.82 -4.07 1.28
CA GLY A 361 -7.03 -4.27 0.07
C GLY A 361 -7.87 -4.20 -1.20
N MET A 362 -7.22 -3.96 -2.31
CA MET A 362 -7.75 -4.25 -3.65
C MET A 362 -6.67 -4.84 -4.53
N ASP A 363 -7.05 -5.78 -5.38
CA ASP A 363 -6.25 -6.31 -6.48
C ASP A 363 -6.79 -5.68 -7.76
N CYS A 364 -5.97 -4.84 -8.42
CA CYS A 364 -6.40 -4.01 -9.53
C CYS A 364 -5.36 -4.06 -10.65
N TYR A 365 -5.58 -4.93 -11.61
CA TYR A 365 -4.74 -5.09 -12.80
C TYR A 365 -5.27 -4.20 -13.93
N HIS A 366 -5.21 -2.90 -13.73
CA HIS A 366 -5.83 -1.85 -14.55
C HIS A 366 -5.33 -1.78 -16.00
N TYR A 367 -4.35 -2.58 -16.39
CA TYR A 367 -3.76 -2.64 -17.74
C TYR A 367 -3.56 -1.24 -18.35
N ASN A 368 -4.34 -0.92 -19.40
CA ASN A 368 -4.29 0.40 -20.06
C ASN A 368 -5.32 1.39 -19.51
N TRP A 369 -6.07 1.02 -18.48
CA TRP A 369 -7.18 1.83 -18.00
C TRP A 369 -6.86 2.58 -16.71
N LYS A 370 -6.00 3.60 -16.83
CA LYS A 370 -5.63 4.51 -15.73
C LYS A 370 -6.84 5.06 -14.96
N GLY A 371 -7.94 5.40 -15.66
CA GLY A 371 -9.16 5.92 -15.04
C GLY A 371 -9.83 4.96 -14.07
N ALA A 372 -9.81 3.65 -14.35
CA ALA A 372 -10.32 2.62 -13.43
C ALA A 372 -9.46 2.55 -12.15
N PHE A 373 -8.14 2.52 -12.30
CA PHE A 373 -7.22 2.49 -11.19
C PHE A 373 -7.41 3.69 -10.26
N LYS A 374 -7.42 4.92 -10.84
CA LYS A 374 -7.66 6.14 -10.06
C LYS A 374 -9.01 6.13 -9.35
N SER A 375 -10.11 5.83 -10.05
CA SER A 375 -11.45 5.79 -9.48
C SER A 375 -11.58 4.81 -8.31
N ASN A 376 -10.94 3.65 -8.41
CA ASN A 376 -10.96 2.63 -7.37
C ASN A 376 -10.06 3.02 -6.18
N LEU A 377 -8.93 3.69 -6.42
CA LEU A 377 -8.11 4.30 -5.37
C LEU A 377 -8.88 5.37 -4.59
N ASP A 378 -9.57 6.26 -5.28
CA ASP A 378 -10.41 7.29 -4.66
C ASP A 378 -11.44 6.64 -3.72
N ALA A 379 -12.19 5.65 -4.20
CA ALA A 379 -13.22 4.94 -3.42
C ALA A 379 -12.63 4.18 -2.21
N MET A 380 -11.47 3.52 -2.38
CA MET A 380 -10.81 2.79 -1.31
C MET A 380 -10.27 3.75 -0.23
N SER A 381 -9.67 4.87 -0.64
CA SER A 381 -9.18 5.92 0.27
C SER A 381 -10.31 6.52 1.11
N GLU A 382 -11.46 6.80 0.51
CA GLU A 382 -12.65 7.28 1.22
C GLU A 382 -13.20 6.21 2.20
N LEU A 383 -13.36 4.97 1.75
CA LEU A 383 -13.82 3.86 2.59
C LEU A 383 -12.90 3.59 3.78
N SER A 384 -11.58 3.70 3.57
CA SER A 384 -10.57 3.58 4.63
C SER A 384 -10.80 4.61 5.73
N GLN A 385 -11.04 5.87 5.36
CA GLN A 385 -11.30 6.95 6.30
C GLN A 385 -12.63 6.76 7.05
N GLU A 386 -13.70 6.37 6.36
CA GLU A 386 -15.00 6.07 6.96
C GLU A 386 -14.92 4.96 8.01
N LYS A 387 -14.16 3.91 7.71
CA LYS A 387 -14.02 2.74 8.59
C LYS A 387 -12.87 2.86 9.59
N LYS A 388 -12.02 3.87 9.48
CA LYS A 388 -10.77 4.03 10.26
C LYS A 388 -9.90 2.77 10.20
N LYS A 389 -9.68 2.25 8.99
CA LYS A 389 -8.86 1.08 8.72
C LYS A 389 -7.83 1.42 7.64
N PRO A 390 -6.54 1.09 7.81
CA PRO A 390 -5.56 1.28 6.75
C PRO A 390 -5.95 0.51 5.49
N CYS A 391 -5.53 1.01 4.34
CA CYS A 391 -5.81 0.41 3.05
C CYS A 391 -4.60 0.47 2.12
N GLY A 392 -4.65 -0.30 1.04
CA GLY A 392 -3.63 -0.27 -0.01
C GLY A 392 -3.95 -1.19 -1.17
N VAL A 393 -3.26 -0.97 -2.28
CA VAL A 393 -3.28 -1.86 -3.43
C VAL A 393 -2.42 -3.07 -3.11
N THR A 394 -3.04 -4.25 -3.03
CA THR A 394 -2.41 -5.49 -2.61
C THR A 394 -1.84 -6.30 -3.77
N GLU A 395 -2.35 -6.08 -4.98
CA GLU A 395 -1.78 -6.56 -6.23
C GLU A 395 -2.11 -5.62 -7.38
N THR A 396 -1.13 -5.34 -8.23
CA THR A 396 -1.32 -4.58 -9.48
C THR A 396 -0.18 -4.84 -10.47
N GLY A 397 -0.30 -4.26 -11.66
CA GLY A 397 0.68 -4.22 -12.72
C GLY A 397 0.16 -4.80 -14.02
N PRO A 398 0.51 -4.22 -15.17
CA PRO A 398 0.22 -4.80 -16.48
C PRO A 398 1.22 -5.91 -16.81
N GLU A 399 0.73 -7.07 -17.21
CA GLU A 399 1.61 -8.18 -17.59
C GLU A 399 2.44 -7.85 -18.81
N GLY A 400 3.75 -7.99 -18.69
CA GLY A 400 4.67 -7.88 -19.83
C GLY A 400 4.68 -6.50 -20.49
N PHE A 401 4.45 -5.42 -19.72
CA PHE A 401 4.39 -4.05 -20.24
C PHE A 401 5.75 -3.55 -20.73
N ASP A 402 5.71 -2.55 -21.61
CA ASP A 402 6.88 -1.87 -22.18
C ASP A 402 6.70 -0.35 -22.24
N TRP A 403 5.75 0.18 -21.47
CA TRP A 403 5.49 1.63 -21.37
C TRP A 403 6.62 2.31 -20.63
N THR A 404 7.13 3.39 -21.20
CA THR A 404 8.28 4.10 -20.65
C THR A 404 7.92 5.08 -19.53
N ASP A 405 6.63 5.44 -19.39
CA ASP A 405 6.11 6.44 -18.43
C ASP A 405 5.13 5.86 -17.38
N TYR A 406 5.11 4.53 -17.24
CA TYR A 406 4.14 3.82 -16.40
C TYR A 406 4.14 4.29 -14.94
N TRP A 407 5.32 4.44 -14.36
CA TRP A 407 5.48 4.68 -12.92
C TRP A 407 4.99 6.06 -12.49
N THR A 408 5.36 7.09 -13.22
CA THR A 408 4.93 8.45 -12.91
C THR A 408 3.50 8.72 -13.39
N ASN A 409 3.12 8.24 -14.58
CA ASN A 409 1.84 8.55 -15.19
C ASN A 409 0.68 7.66 -14.69
N HIS A 410 0.91 6.36 -14.39
CA HIS A 410 -0.17 5.45 -13.95
C HIS A 410 -0.15 5.24 -12.43
N ILE A 411 1.02 5.03 -11.82
CA ILE A 411 1.09 4.74 -10.39
C ILE A 411 1.10 6.05 -9.59
N LEU A 412 2.13 6.86 -9.75
CA LEU A 412 2.33 8.05 -8.92
C LEU A 412 1.20 9.06 -9.08
N GLU A 413 0.82 9.41 -10.31
CA GLU A 413 -0.24 10.39 -10.55
C GLU A 413 -1.60 9.95 -10.02
N CYS A 414 -1.93 8.65 -10.11
CA CYS A 414 -3.18 8.13 -9.54
C CYS A 414 -3.16 8.08 -8.00
N ALA A 415 -1.99 7.82 -7.40
CA ALA A 415 -1.84 7.76 -5.95
C ALA A 415 -1.78 9.15 -5.29
N LYS A 416 -1.42 10.20 -6.03
CA LYS A 416 -1.36 11.57 -5.49
C LYS A 416 -2.68 11.98 -4.85
N GLY A 417 -2.58 12.42 -3.59
CA GLY A 417 -3.73 12.86 -2.80
C GLY A 417 -4.63 11.73 -2.29
N GLN A 418 -4.31 10.47 -2.55
CA GLN A 418 -5.01 9.33 -1.96
C GLN A 418 -4.37 8.92 -0.64
N ARG A 419 -5.20 8.50 0.30
CA ARG A 419 -4.73 7.97 1.57
C ARG A 419 -4.63 6.44 1.48
N VAL A 420 -3.54 5.96 0.87
CA VAL A 420 -3.23 4.54 0.71
C VAL A 420 -1.84 4.25 1.25
N SER A 421 -1.67 3.20 2.04
CA SER A 421 -0.40 2.91 2.70
C SER A 421 0.62 2.21 1.81
N MET A 422 0.16 1.46 0.81
CA MET A 422 1.05 0.70 -0.08
C MET A 422 0.42 0.46 -1.45
N ILE A 423 1.30 0.28 -2.45
CA ILE A 423 0.97 -0.22 -3.79
C ILE A 423 1.94 -1.35 -4.10
N VAL A 424 1.43 -2.59 -4.19
CA VAL A 424 2.23 -3.80 -4.38
C VAL A 424 2.10 -4.30 -5.81
N MET A 425 3.23 -4.31 -6.51
CA MET A 425 3.33 -4.90 -7.85
C MET A 425 3.35 -6.42 -7.75
N TRP A 426 2.69 -7.07 -8.73
CA TRP A 426 2.79 -8.51 -8.84
C TRP A 426 4.21 -8.91 -9.28
N ARG A 427 4.53 -10.19 -9.17
CA ARG A 427 5.87 -10.75 -9.30
C ARG A 427 6.46 -10.67 -10.72
N ASN A 428 7.77 -10.59 -10.77
CA ASN A 428 8.54 -10.91 -11.97
C ASN A 428 8.89 -12.40 -11.94
N LYS A 429 8.31 -13.19 -12.86
CA LYS A 429 8.57 -14.63 -12.89
C LYS A 429 10.05 -14.91 -13.23
N TYR A 430 10.64 -15.83 -12.48
CA TYR A 430 11.92 -16.40 -12.86
C TYR A 430 11.77 -17.23 -14.15
N VAL A 431 12.48 -16.85 -15.19
CA VAL A 431 12.34 -17.43 -16.54
C VAL A 431 13.69 -17.79 -17.14
N SER A 432 14.44 -18.67 -16.48
CA SER A 432 15.76 -19.08 -16.96
C SER A 432 15.76 -19.67 -18.38
N ASN A 433 14.64 -20.27 -18.82
CA ASN A 433 14.50 -20.96 -20.08
C ASN A 433 13.22 -20.62 -20.85
N GLU A 434 12.47 -19.61 -20.45
CA GLU A 434 11.21 -19.21 -21.05
C GLU A 434 11.33 -17.84 -21.73
N SER A 435 10.62 -17.67 -22.83
CA SER A 435 10.51 -16.38 -23.54
C SER A 435 9.25 -15.61 -23.19
N ASP A 436 8.47 -16.06 -22.22
CA ASP A 436 7.22 -15.42 -21.86
C ASP A 436 7.46 -14.03 -21.23
N ARG A 437 6.43 -13.19 -21.26
CA ARG A 437 6.43 -11.82 -20.73
C ARG A 437 5.81 -11.75 -19.35
N HIS A 438 5.88 -12.80 -18.57
CA HIS A 438 5.29 -12.84 -17.24
C HIS A 438 6.11 -12.04 -16.23
N PHE A 439 6.04 -10.72 -16.33
CA PHE A 439 6.59 -9.75 -15.40
C PHE A 439 5.61 -8.58 -15.24
N TYR A 440 5.57 -7.99 -14.07
CA TYR A 440 4.61 -6.94 -13.69
C TYR A 440 5.28 -5.71 -13.10
N SER A 441 6.60 -5.75 -12.91
CA SER A 441 7.39 -4.67 -12.36
C SER A 441 8.67 -4.46 -13.15
N VAL A 442 9.40 -3.41 -12.80
CA VAL A 442 10.70 -3.08 -13.36
C VAL A 442 11.74 -4.16 -13.05
N TYR A 443 12.71 -4.32 -13.94
CA TYR A 443 13.90 -5.15 -13.79
C TYR A 443 15.04 -4.55 -14.61
N PRO A 444 16.33 -4.91 -14.39
CA PRO A 444 17.44 -4.37 -15.16
C PRO A 444 17.29 -4.59 -16.68
N GLY A 445 17.31 -3.51 -17.44
CA GLY A 445 17.07 -3.49 -18.91
C GLY A 445 15.63 -3.25 -19.32
N HIS A 446 14.70 -3.01 -18.36
CA HIS A 446 13.33 -2.65 -18.68
C HIS A 446 13.23 -1.23 -19.26
N PRO A 447 12.41 -0.97 -20.31
CA PRO A 447 12.32 0.36 -20.95
C PRO A 447 11.91 1.51 -20.00
N SER A 448 11.28 1.23 -18.86
CA SER A 448 10.82 2.22 -17.90
C SER A 448 11.76 2.45 -16.72
N GLU A 449 13.01 1.98 -16.77
CA GLU A 449 13.93 2.13 -15.63
C GLU A 449 14.09 3.58 -15.16
N ASP A 450 14.30 4.50 -16.11
CA ASP A 450 14.50 5.92 -15.77
C ASP A 450 13.23 6.52 -15.15
N ASN A 451 12.08 6.20 -15.70
CA ASN A 451 10.80 6.64 -15.15
C ASN A 451 10.49 6.00 -13.77
N PHE A 452 11.00 4.79 -13.51
CA PHE A 452 10.94 4.18 -12.18
C PHE A 452 11.81 4.93 -11.17
N ARG A 453 13.00 5.39 -11.59
CA ARG A 453 13.87 6.23 -10.75
C ARG A 453 13.21 7.58 -10.46
N ASP A 454 12.51 8.17 -11.44
CA ASP A 454 11.72 9.40 -11.21
C ASP A 454 10.63 9.20 -10.13
N MET A 455 9.95 8.04 -10.13
CA MET A 455 9.01 7.70 -9.06
C MET A 455 9.73 7.43 -7.73
N TYR A 456 10.88 6.75 -7.76
CA TYR A 456 11.70 6.49 -6.57
C TYR A 456 12.13 7.79 -5.87
N ASP A 457 12.49 8.80 -6.64
CA ASP A 457 12.94 10.11 -6.14
C ASP A 457 11.75 11.01 -5.69
N ASP A 458 10.49 10.60 -5.92
CA ASP A 458 9.33 11.39 -5.49
C ASP A 458 9.11 11.25 -3.97
N PRO A 459 9.00 12.38 -3.23
CA PRO A 459 8.89 12.36 -1.77
C PRO A 459 7.60 11.71 -1.23
N SER A 460 6.64 11.36 -2.10
CA SER A 460 5.43 10.64 -1.70
C SER A 460 5.55 9.12 -1.85
N THR A 461 6.68 8.61 -2.33
CA THR A 461 6.96 7.17 -2.41
C THR A 461 7.97 6.76 -1.34
N PHE A 462 7.74 5.62 -0.71
CA PHE A 462 8.60 5.11 0.35
C PHE A 462 9.16 3.75 -0.05
N PHE A 463 10.47 3.67 -0.09
CA PHE A 463 11.24 2.44 -0.26
C PHE A 463 11.87 2.05 1.08
N SER A 464 12.61 0.95 1.13
CA SER A 464 13.13 0.40 2.39
C SER A 464 13.91 1.42 3.23
N LYS A 465 14.75 2.26 2.61
CA LYS A 465 15.55 3.28 3.33
C LYS A 465 14.75 4.49 3.82
N ASP A 466 13.59 4.74 3.21
CA ASP A 466 12.75 5.90 3.53
C ASP A 466 11.71 5.60 4.60
N LEU A 467 11.60 4.32 4.99
CA LEU A 467 10.61 3.90 5.99
C LEU A 467 10.97 4.47 7.36
N PRO A 468 10.00 5.02 8.09
CA PRO A 468 10.14 5.20 9.53
C PRO A 468 10.20 3.82 10.21
N ASP A 469 10.50 3.79 11.50
CA ASP A 469 10.36 2.55 12.27
C ASP A 469 8.88 2.11 12.31
N MET A 470 8.52 1.19 11.41
CA MET A 470 7.15 0.70 11.26
C MET A 470 6.68 -0.17 12.44
N TYR A 471 7.60 -0.63 13.29
CA TYR A 471 7.34 -1.59 14.36
C TYR A 471 7.39 -0.99 15.76
N THR A 472 7.62 0.32 15.87
CA THR A 472 7.50 1.10 17.12
C THR A 472 6.30 2.04 17.04
N MET A 473 5.44 2.00 18.06
CA MET A 473 4.22 2.80 18.11
C MET A 473 4.55 4.30 18.19
N SER A 474 4.01 5.07 17.26
CA SER A 474 4.06 6.53 17.33
C SER A 474 3.30 7.05 18.56
N ALA A 475 3.81 8.12 19.17
CA ALA A 475 3.23 8.71 20.38
C ALA A 475 1.78 9.23 20.18
N ASN A 476 1.41 9.53 18.95
CA ASN A 476 0.10 10.10 18.59
C ASN A 476 -1.00 9.06 18.39
N TYR A 477 -0.68 7.76 18.47
CA TYR A 477 -1.62 6.68 18.21
C TYR A 477 -1.79 5.72 19.38
N GLN A 478 -3.00 5.18 19.50
CA GLN A 478 -3.30 4.02 20.32
C GLN A 478 -4.11 3.00 19.53
N VAL A 479 -3.79 1.72 19.68
CA VAL A 479 -4.50 0.62 19.04
C VAL A 479 -5.16 -0.26 20.09
N LYS A 480 -6.50 -0.31 20.06
CA LYS A 480 -7.37 -1.03 21.01
C LYS A 480 -7.88 -2.33 20.41
#